data_2b6596f3ed3e20bd44cf4007bf3c1427
#
_entry.id   2b6596f3ed3e20bd44cf4007bf3c1427
#
_cell.length_a   1.000
_cell.length_b   1.000
_cell.length_c   1.000
_cell.angle_alpha   90.00
_cell.angle_beta   90.00
_cell.angle_gamma   90.00
#
_symmetry.space_group_name_H-M   'P 1'
#
loop_
_entity.id
_entity.type
_entity.pdbx_description
1 polymer ?
#
loop_
_entity_poly.entity_id
_entity_poly.type
_entity_poly.pdbx_seq_one_letter_code
_entity_poly.pdbx_strand_id
1 'polypeptide(L)'
;MPARETERMMKLQDVILKAMAKKLKRGPHRRRRPRRPMPGMLLHIDGSKHRWFQDDRYYDLLVILDDATSRIYYAQLVAEESTRTVMTALREVIEREGLFCALYSDRTSHFFVTPKAGEPVDKSRLTQVGRALKELGVQMIPAYSPQARGRSERSFGTWQSRLPQELRLAGIATVEQANRFLRERYIAEFNHKFTVKAAERGTAFRRCGRSDLGWIFSIQTERVVAKDNTVAIRDQWWQLDKTRWRHTLAGQTVTIHQHLDDTVSIRYGPHVVGRGKDGAVENQNQVSPRSLEIASGDSHFSTASTTNPLSPKPKAKRVA
;
A
#
# COMPACT_ATOMS: atom_id res chain seq x y z
N MET A 1 36.68 -8.08 10.19
CA MET A 1 35.82 -7.58 9.08
C MET A 1 34.80 -8.64 8.73
N PRO A 2 33.51 -8.33 8.57
CA PRO A 2 32.52 -9.34 8.19
C PRO A 2 32.79 -9.86 6.76
N ALA A 3 32.65 -11.17 6.56
CA ALA A 3 32.95 -11.87 5.29
C ALA A 3 32.33 -11.22 4.03
N ARG A 4 31.15 -10.60 4.17
CA ARG A 4 30.49 -9.86 3.07
C ARG A 4 31.24 -8.62 2.60
N GLU A 5 31.94 -7.95 3.49
CA GLU A 5 32.70 -6.72 3.17
C GLU A 5 34.01 -7.07 2.44
N THR A 6 34.65 -8.14 2.86
CA THR A 6 35.82 -8.70 2.19
C THR A 6 35.50 -9.16 0.77
N GLU A 7 34.37 -9.87 0.59
CA GLU A 7 33.92 -10.30 -0.75
C GLU A 7 33.56 -9.10 -1.65
N ARG A 8 33.00 -8.04 -1.10
CA ARG A 8 32.69 -6.80 -1.84
C ARG A 8 33.96 -6.06 -2.27
N MET A 9 34.96 -6.02 -1.39
CA MET A 9 36.27 -5.46 -1.69
C MET A 9 37.00 -6.26 -2.76
N MET A 10 37.01 -7.59 -2.71
CA MET A 10 37.60 -8.44 -3.72
C MET A 10 36.95 -8.29 -5.10
N LYS A 11 35.60 -8.20 -5.15
CA LYS A 11 34.88 -7.92 -6.39
C LYS A 11 35.23 -6.54 -6.96
N LEU A 12 35.39 -5.53 -6.12
CA LEU A 12 35.78 -4.19 -6.54
C LEU A 12 37.21 -4.18 -7.10
N GLN A 13 38.13 -4.84 -6.43
CA GLN A 13 39.51 -5.00 -6.91
C GLN A 13 39.60 -5.71 -8.26
N ASP A 14 38.83 -6.80 -8.45
CA ASP A 14 38.77 -7.53 -9.72
C ASP A 14 38.23 -6.65 -10.87
N VAL A 15 37.20 -5.84 -10.60
CA VAL A 15 36.67 -4.87 -11.57
C VAL A 15 37.73 -3.81 -11.93
N ILE A 16 38.44 -3.27 -10.94
CA ILE A 16 39.51 -2.28 -11.17
C ILE A 16 40.66 -2.89 -12.01
N LEU A 17 41.10 -4.09 -11.66
CA LEU A 17 42.15 -4.78 -12.38
C LEU A 17 41.76 -5.09 -13.84
N LYS A 18 40.53 -5.53 -14.08
CA LYS A 18 39.99 -5.76 -15.43
C LYS A 18 39.85 -4.45 -16.22
N ALA A 19 39.52 -3.34 -15.56
CA ALA A 19 39.48 -2.02 -16.19
C ALA A 19 40.87 -1.52 -16.59
N MET A 20 41.86 -1.65 -15.69
CA MET A 20 43.26 -1.29 -15.95
C MET A 20 43.85 -2.13 -17.07
N ALA A 21 43.55 -3.42 -17.13
CA ALA A 21 43.98 -4.33 -18.19
C ALA A 21 43.19 -4.15 -19.50
N LYS A 22 42.30 -3.13 -19.62
CA LYS A 22 41.42 -2.90 -20.79
C LYS A 22 40.57 -4.12 -21.20
N LYS A 23 40.39 -5.08 -20.28
CA LYS A 23 39.59 -6.32 -20.50
C LYS A 23 38.09 -6.13 -20.28
N LEU A 24 37.68 -5.02 -19.67
CA LEU A 24 36.25 -4.67 -19.54
C LEU A 24 35.75 -4.11 -20.88
N LYS A 25 34.88 -4.85 -21.54
CA LYS A 25 34.11 -4.31 -22.67
C LYS A 25 33.21 -3.20 -22.15
N ARG A 26 33.28 -2.01 -22.75
CA ARG A 26 32.27 -0.96 -22.50
C ARG A 26 30.89 -1.55 -22.83
N GLY A 27 29.98 -1.53 -21.88
CA GLY A 27 28.61 -1.90 -22.14
C GLY A 27 28.00 -1.00 -23.24
N PRO A 28 26.90 -1.42 -23.87
CA PRO A 28 26.28 -0.62 -24.92
C PRO A 28 25.98 0.79 -24.42
N HIS A 29 26.24 1.80 -25.25
CA HIS A 29 25.95 3.20 -24.94
C HIS A 29 24.45 3.36 -24.66
N ARG A 30 24.09 3.62 -23.40
CA ARG A 30 22.69 3.76 -22.98
C ARG A 30 22.22 5.18 -23.27
N ARG A 31 21.29 5.32 -24.21
CA ARG A 31 20.65 6.60 -24.50
C ARG A 31 19.70 6.96 -23.36
N ARG A 32 19.73 8.23 -22.94
CA ARG A 32 18.77 8.78 -21.97
C ARG A 32 17.40 8.81 -22.62
N ARG A 33 16.39 8.19 -22.00
CA ARG A 33 15.01 8.27 -22.48
C ARG A 33 14.55 9.75 -22.49
N PRO A 34 14.00 10.26 -23.59
CA PRO A 34 13.46 11.61 -23.61
C PRO A 34 12.31 11.77 -22.59
N ARG A 35 12.09 12.99 -22.13
CA ARG A 35 10.94 13.32 -21.28
C ARG A 35 9.66 13.25 -22.11
N ARG A 36 8.53 13.01 -21.44
CA ARG A 36 7.24 13.23 -22.07
C ARG A 36 7.09 14.72 -22.40
N PRO A 37 6.42 15.07 -23.50
CA PRO A 37 6.35 16.47 -23.94
C PRO A 37 5.52 17.35 -23.01
N MET A 38 4.43 16.84 -22.42
CA MET A 38 3.50 17.61 -21.59
C MET A 38 3.32 17.02 -20.19
N PRO A 39 3.04 17.88 -19.18
CA PRO A 39 2.68 17.44 -17.83
C PRO A 39 1.43 16.53 -17.84
N GLY A 40 1.38 15.57 -16.93
CA GLY A 40 0.26 14.63 -16.80
C GLY A 40 0.25 13.47 -17.80
N MET A 41 1.16 13.44 -18.79
CA MET A 41 1.28 12.28 -19.69
C MET A 41 1.86 11.05 -18.99
N LEU A 42 2.78 11.25 -18.04
CA LEU A 42 3.41 10.20 -17.28
C LEU A 42 3.81 10.72 -15.91
N LEU A 43 3.26 10.14 -14.88
CA LEU A 43 3.72 10.35 -13.51
C LEU A 43 4.60 9.19 -13.07
N HIS A 44 5.57 9.47 -12.21
CA HIS A 44 6.35 8.50 -11.50
C HIS A 44 5.92 8.49 -10.04
N ILE A 45 5.67 7.30 -9.49
CA ILE A 45 5.52 7.10 -8.06
C ILE A 45 6.66 6.23 -7.56
N ASP A 46 7.25 6.63 -6.45
CA ASP A 46 8.38 5.91 -5.89
C ASP A 46 8.51 6.21 -4.39
N GLY A 47 8.93 5.22 -3.62
CA GLY A 47 9.22 5.31 -2.20
C GLY A 47 10.74 5.38 -1.93
N SER A 48 11.13 6.05 -0.87
CA SER A 48 12.53 6.10 -0.44
C SER A 48 12.64 5.92 1.06
N LYS A 49 13.17 4.77 1.47
CA LYS A 49 13.46 4.46 2.87
C LYS A 49 14.75 5.13 3.31
N HIS A 50 14.67 6.00 4.32
CA HIS A 50 15.81 6.76 4.81
C HIS A 50 15.60 7.17 6.28
N ARG A 51 16.68 7.59 6.97
CA ARG A 51 16.60 8.27 8.27
C ARG A 51 16.33 9.76 8.03
N TRP A 52 15.06 10.12 8.03
CA TRP A 52 14.63 11.48 7.74
C TRP A 52 14.76 12.43 8.95
N PHE A 53 14.69 11.87 10.14
CA PHE A 53 14.85 12.58 11.40
C PHE A 53 16.20 12.24 12.06
N GLN A 54 16.49 12.84 13.21
CA GLN A 54 17.68 12.55 14.01
C GLN A 54 17.48 11.36 14.97
N ASP A 55 16.41 10.61 14.76
CA ASP A 55 16.18 9.34 15.43
C ASP A 55 16.83 8.18 14.65
N ASP A 56 16.96 7.02 15.27
CA ASP A 56 17.52 5.82 14.62
C ASP A 56 16.49 5.06 13.78
N ARG A 57 15.34 5.67 13.49
CA ARG A 57 14.25 5.04 12.75
C ARG A 57 14.33 5.36 11.28
N TYR A 58 13.88 4.39 10.48
CA TYR A 58 13.68 4.56 9.06
C TYR A 58 12.20 4.81 8.76
N TYR A 59 11.95 5.73 7.85
CA TYR A 59 10.62 6.03 7.34
C TYR A 59 10.67 6.05 5.83
N ASP A 60 9.55 5.80 5.19
CA ASP A 60 9.44 5.89 3.74
C ASP A 60 8.92 7.28 3.33
N LEU A 61 9.63 7.93 2.41
CA LEU A 61 9.14 9.12 1.72
C LEU A 61 8.51 8.69 0.40
N LEU A 62 7.19 8.75 0.31
CA LEU A 62 6.45 8.48 -0.92
C LEU A 62 6.35 9.77 -1.73
N VAL A 63 6.78 9.73 -3.01
CA VAL A 63 6.79 10.90 -3.90
C VAL A 63 6.10 10.57 -5.21
N ILE A 64 5.26 11.51 -5.69
CA ILE A 64 4.72 11.47 -7.05
C ILE A 64 5.25 12.68 -7.82
N LEU A 65 5.95 12.41 -8.91
CA LEU A 65 6.56 13.43 -9.76
C LEU A 65 6.19 13.27 -11.23
N ASP A 66 6.19 14.40 -11.95
CA ASP A 66 5.93 14.43 -13.37
C ASP A 66 7.17 14.09 -14.21
N ASP A 67 7.00 13.29 -15.25
CA ASP A 67 8.08 12.92 -16.17
C ASP A 67 8.54 14.11 -17.03
N ALA A 68 7.61 14.93 -17.49
CA ALA A 68 7.89 16.05 -18.37
C ALA A 68 8.68 17.16 -17.67
N THR A 69 8.28 17.50 -16.47
CA THR A 69 8.75 18.70 -15.77
C THR A 69 9.59 18.41 -14.52
N SER A 70 9.57 17.20 -14.00
CA SER A 70 10.08 16.84 -12.66
C SER A 70 9.36 17.56 -11.51
N ARG A 71 8.21 18.18 -11.76
CA ARG A 71 7.38 18.79 -10.73
C ARG A 71 6.87 17.70 -9.78
N ILE A 72 6.98 17.97 -8.50
CA ILE A 72 6.42 17.12 -7.44
C ILE A 72 4.95 17.48 -7.25
N TYR A 73 4.08 16.51 -7.44
CA TYR A 73 2.65 16.66 -7.15
C TYR A 73 2.31 16.18 -5.74
N TYR A 74 3.08 15.26 -5.20
CA TYR A 74 2.82 14.71 -3.88
C TYR A 74 4.13 14.28 -3.21
N ALA A 75 4.26 14.53 -1.93
CA ALA A 75 5.30 13.97 -1.08
C ALA A 75 4.76 13.80 0.35
N GLN A 76 4.95 12.61 0.91
CA GLN A 76 4.51 12.28 2.27
C GLN A 76 5.50 11.31 2.92
N LEU A 77 5.87 11.60 4.17
CA LEU A 77 6.56 10.67 5.05
C LEU A 77 5.54 9.73 5.70
N VAL A 78 5.81 8.44 5.66
CA VAL A 78 5.01 7.39 6.27
C VAL A 78 5.92 6.44 7.05
N ALA A 79 5.37 5.74 8.04
CA ALA A 79 6.14 4.73 8.77
C ALA A 79 6.60 3.60 7.83
N GLU A 80 5.71 3.19 6.91
CA GLU A 80 5.99 2.18 5.89
C GLU A 80 5.08 2.41 4.68
N GLU A 81 5.62 2.19 3.47
CA GLU A 81 4.84 2.21 2.24
C GLU A 81 3.83 1.06 2.23
N SER A 82 2.58 1.35 1.91
CA SER A 82 1.47 0.39 1.88
C SER A 82 0.52 0.70 0.73
N THR A 83 -0.32 -0.27 0.38
CA THR A 83 -1.40 -0.06 -0.59
C THR A 83 -2.27 1.14 -0.23
N ARG A 84 -2.53 1.35 1.06
CA ARG A 84 -3.36 2.45 1.57
C ARG A 84 -2.67 3.80 1.38
N THR A 85 -1.39 3.92 1.72
CA THR A 85 -0.63 5.17 1.55
C THR A 85 -0.46 5.53 0.07
N VAL A 86 -0.23 4.54 -0.80
CA VAL A 86 -0.18 4.71 -2.25
C VAL A 86 -1.54 5.18 -2.81
N MET A 87 -2.65 4.55 -2.38
CA MET A 87 -3.99 4.96 -2.81
C MET A 87 -4.34 6.37 -2.35
N THR A 88 -3.97 6.74 -1.13
CA THR A 88 -4.16 8.11 -0.61
C THR A 88 -3.42 9.13 -1.47
N ALA A 89 -2.15 8.86 -1.78
CA ALA A 89 -1.35 9.73 -2.63
C ALA A 89 -1.93 9.91 -4.04
N LEU A 90 -2.34 8.82 -4.67
CA LEU A 90 -2.93 8.85 -6.01
C LEU A 90 -4.28 9.57 -6.04
N ARG A 91 -5.12 9.32 -5.04
CA ARG A 91 -6.42 9.99 -4.90
C ARG A 91 -6.24 11.49 -4.74
N GLU A 92 -5.34 11.95 -3.86
CA GLU A 92 -5.08 13.38 -3.63
C GLU A 92 -4.57 14.08 -4.89
N VAL A 93 -3.67 13.43 -5.65
CA VAL A 93 -3.20 13.99 -6.93
C VAL A 93 -4.34 14.10 -7.94
N ILE A 94 -5.19 13.08 -8.05
CA ILE A 94 -6.31 13.08 -9.00
C ILE A 94 -7.38 14.11 -8.61
N GLU A 95 -7.66 14.28 -7.34
CA GLU A 95 -8.64 15.28 -6.85
C GLU A 95 -8.15 16.70 -7.13
N ARG A 96 -6.84 16.97 -7.00
CA ARG A 96 -6.26 18.29 -7.15
C ARG A 96 -5.89 18.65 -8.59
N GLU A 97 -5.23 17.74 -9.30
CA GLU A 97 -4.68 18.00 -10.64
C GLU A 97 -5.56 17.40 -11.76
N GLY A 98 -6.33 16.35 -11.46
CA GLY A 98 -7.11 15.60 -12.43
C GLY A 98 -6.51 14.24 -12.81
N LEU A 99 -7.16 13.54 -13.75
CA LEU A 99 -6.70 12.27 -14.28
C LEU A 99 -5.51 12.46 -15.21
N PHE A 100 -4.44 11.70 -14.97
CA PHE A 100 -3.25 11.63 -15.81
C PHE A 100 -3.26 10.37 -16.69
N CYS A 101 -2.41 10.31 -17.74
CA CYS A 101 -2.49 9.23 -18.72
C CYS A 101 -1.86 7.92 -18.22
N ALA A 102 -0.69 8.00 -17.58
CA ALA A 102 0.04 6.80 -17.17
C ALA A 102 0.81 6.99 -15.86
N LEU A 103 0.95 5.91 -15.09
CA LEU A 103 1.76 5.82 -13.89
C LEU A 103 2.94 4.86 -14.12
N TYR A 104 4.14 5.32 -13.82
CA TYR A 104 5.36 4.54 -13.81
C TYR A 104 5.77 4.24 -12.37
N SER A 105 5.87 2.96 -12.02
CA SER A 105 6.27 2.51 -10.68
C SER A 105 7.25 1.36 -10.74
N ASP A 106 7.83 1.01 -9.60
CA ASP A 106 8.52 -0.25 -9.47
C ASP A 106 7.55 -1.45 -9.52
N ARG A 107 8.07 -2.66 -9.32
CA ARG A 107 7.28 -3.90 -9.37
C ARG A 107 6.98 -4.45 -7.98
N THR A 108 6.90 -3.59 -6.97
CA THR A 108 6.49 -4.02 -5.64
C THR A 108 5.06 -4.55 -5.65
N SER A 109 4.72 -5.34 -4.64
CA SER A 109 3.42 -6.02 -4.51
C SER A 109 2.22 -5.07 -4.43
N HIS A 110 2.45 -3.80 -4.13
CA HIS A 110 1.40 -2.77 -4.15
C HIS A 110 0.92 -2.46 -5.57
N PHE A 111 1.86 -2.46 -6.54
CA PHE A 111 1.58 -2.06 -7.92
C PHE A 111 1.33 -3.25 -8.84
N PHE A 112 2.10 -4.34 -8.70
CA PHE A 112 2.02 -5.46 -9.63
C PHE A 112 2.07 -6.81 -8.92
N VAL A 113 1.39 -7.79 -9.51
CA VAL A 113 1.57 -9.20 -9.15
C VAL A 113 2.71 -9.76 -9.99
N THR A 114 3.77 -10.22 -9.32
CA THR A 114 4.92 -10.86 -9.97
C THR A 114 4.96 -12.31 -9.50
N PRO A 115 4.77 -13.32 -10.39
CA PRO A 115 4.70 -14.73 -9.99
C PRO A 115 5.98 -15.21 -9.30
N LYS A 116 7.14 -14.87 -9.84
CA LYS A 116 8.46 -15.16 -9.27
C LYS A 116 9.40 -13.97 -9.40
N ALA A 117 10.37 -13.88 -8.52
CA ALA A 117 11.40 -12.84 -8.58
C ALA A 117 12.13 -12.89 -9.94
N GLY A 118 12.20 -11.74 -10.63
CA GLY A 118 12.83 -11.61 -11.94
C GLY A 118 11.91 -11.86 -13.14
N GLU A 119 10.75 -12.47 -12.97
CA GLU A 119 9.79 -12.69 -14.05
C GLU A 119 9.03 -11.43 -14.45
N PRO A 120 8.41 -11.41 -15.64
CA PRO A 120 7.48 -10.34 -16.02
C PRO A 120 6.28 -10.27 -15.08
N VAL A 121 5.71 -9.07 -14.93
CA VAL A 121 4.49 -8.87 -14.15
C VAL A 121 3.29 -9.58 -14.79
N ASP A 122 2.44 -10.16 -13.96
CA ASP A 122 1.18 -10.73 -14.42
C ASP A 122 0.15 -9.62 -14.62
N LYS A 123 -0.18 -9.35 -15.88
CA LYS A 123 -1.14 -8.30 -16.26
C LYS A 123 -2.61 -8.74 -16.13
N SER A 124 -2.86 -10.04 -15.98
CA SER A 124 -4.22 -10.56 -15.80
C SER A 124 -4.71 -10.39 -14.36
N ARG A 125 -3.80 -10.45 -13.40
CA ARG A 125 -4.08 -10.30 -11.98
C ARG A 125 -3.74 -8.86 -11.53
N LEU A 126 -4.77 -8.14 -11.13
CA LEU A 126 -4.62 -6.77 -10.66
C LEU A 126 -4.43 -6.71 -9.14
N THR A 127 -3.53 -5.84 -8.71
CA THR A 127 -3.48 -5.41 -7.31
C THR A 127 -4.64 -4.44 -7.03
N GLN A 128 -4.84 -4.05 -5.79
CA GLN A 128 -5.86 -3.05 -5.43
C GLN A 128 -5.59 -1.70 -6.11
N VAL A 129 -4.32 -1.27 -6.17
CA VAL A 129 -3.92 -0.06 -6.91
C VAL A 129 -4.16 -0.24 -8.41
N GLY A 130 -3.78 -1.41 -8.95
CA GLY A 130 -3.98 -1.72 -10.36
C GLY A 130 -5.46 -1.72 -10.77
N ARG A 131 -6.34 -2.23 -9.90
CA ARG A 131 -7.79 -2.20 -10.09
C ARG A 131 -8.31 -0.76 -10.13
N ALA A 132 -7.93 0.05 -9.13
CA ALA A 132 -8.39 1.44 -9.04
C ALA A 132 -7.95 2.27 -10.25
N LEU A 133 -6.70 2.16 -10.67
CA LEU A 133 -6.18 2.90 -11.82
C LEU A 133 -6.78 2.42 -13.15
N LYS A 134 -7.01 1.10 -13.31
CA LYS A 134 -7.70 0.55 -14.48
C LYS A 134 -9.12 1.09 -14.62
N GLU A 135 -9.85 1.18 -13.51
CA GLU A 135 -11.21 1.73 -13.48
C GLU A 135 -11.25 3.22 -13.86
N LEU A 136 -10.19 3.96 -13.55
CA LEU A 136 -10.00 5.35 -13.94
C LEU A 136 -9.41 5.54 -15.35
N GLY A 137 -9.07 4.45 -16.05
CA GLY A 137 -8.46 4.50 -17.37
C GLY A 137 -7.00 4.96 -17.37
N VAL A 138 -6.31 4.88 -16.24
CA VAL A 138 -4.89 5.23 -16.10
C VAL A 138 -4.03 4.01 -16.38
N GLN A 139 -3.10 4.12 -17.32
CA GLN A 139 -2.19 3.05 -17.68
C GLN A 139 -1.09 2.86 -16.63
N MET A 140 -0.86 1.63 -16.16
CA MET A 140 0.28 1.31 -15.31
C MET A 140 1.45 0.75 -16.12
N ILE A 141 2.64 1.28 -15.87
CA ILE A 141 3.87 0.90 -16.57
C ILE A 141 4.91 0.41 -15.54
N PRO A 142 5.27 -0.89 -15.56
CA PRO A 142 6.25 -1.43 -14.62
C PRO A 142 7.69 -1.07 -15.02
N ALA A 143 8.52 -0.73 -14.05
CA ALA A 143 9.95 -0.51 -14.22
C ALA A 143 10.71 -1.84 -14.19
N TYR A 144 11.29 -2.25 -15.31
CA TYR A 144 12.07 -3.49 -15.40
C TYR A 144 13.56 -3.30 -15.15
N SER A 145 14.05 -2.09 -15.00
CA SER A 145 15.47 -1.84 -14.74
C SER A 145 15.67 -0.59 -13.87
N PRO A 146 16.73 -0.55 -13.06
CA PRO A 146 17.09 0.65 -12.28
C PRO A 146 17.29 1.87 -13.17
N GLN A 147 17.86 1.71 -14.36
CA GLN A 147 18.11 2.81 -15.30
C GLN A 147 16.81 3.47 -15.79
N ALA A 148 15.73 2.71 -15.84
CA ALA A 148 14.42 3.23 -16.18
C ALA A 148 13.88 4.18 -15.09
N ARG A 149 14.36 4.05 -13.84
CA ARG A 149 14.01 4.88 -12.67
C ARG A 149 14.96 6.07 -12.44
N GLY A 150 15.96 6.28 -13.28
CA GLY A 150 17.03 7.27 -13.06
C GLY A 150 16.56 8.73 -12.86
N ARG A 151 15.27 9.06 -13.07
CA ARG A 151 14.69 10.38 -12.70
C ARG A 151 14.28 10.41 -11.24
N SER A 152 13.55 9.42 -10.78
CA SER A 152 13.18 9.29 -9.37
C SER A 152 14.41 9.11 -8.49
N GLU A 153 15.38 8.28 -8.89
CA GLU A 153 16.64 8.09 -8.15
C GLU A 153 17.40 9.43 -7.94
N ARG A 154 17.51 10.25 -8.98
CA ARG A 154 18.15 11.58 -8.85
C ARG A 154 17.34 12.53 -7.98
N SER A 155 16.01 12.48 -8.09
CA SER A 155 15.13 13.25 -7.22
C SER A 155 15.34 12.84 -5.77
N PHE A 156 15.37 11.54 -5.47
CA PHE A 156 15.62 11.04 -4.11
C PHE A 156 17.02 11.39 -3.58
N GLY A 157 18.06 11.38 -4.40
CA GLY A 157 19.37 11.88 -4.00
C GLY A 157 19.30 13.34 -3.49
N THR A 158 18.49 14.18 -4.14
CA THR A 158 18.24 15.56 -3.71
C THR A 158 17.40 15.62 -2.42
N TRP A 159 16.36 14.80 -2.29
CA TRP A 159 15.53 14.72 -1.10
C TRP A 159 16.35 14.28 0.12
N GLN A 160 17.09 13.17 0.00
CA GLN A 160 17.92 12.60 1.07
C GLN A 160 19.04 13.54 1.53
N SER A 161 19.59 14.35 0.62
CA SER A 161 20.64 15.32 0.97
C SER A 161 20.12 16.60 1.61
N ARG A 162 18.85 16.98 1.38
CA ARG A 162 18.30 18.28 1.79
C ARG A 162 17.23 18.18 2.86
N LEU A 163 16.21 17.34 2.67
CA LEU A 163 15.06 17.29 3.58
C LEU A 163 15.44 17.04 5.05
N PRO A 164 16.37 16.13 5.40
CA PRO A 164 16.75 15.95 6.80
C PRO A 164 17.33 17.23 7.43
N GLN A 165 18.06 18.02 6.64
CA GLN A 165 18.64 19.29 7.13
C GLN A 165 17.55 20.35 7.30
N GLU A 166 16.61 20.46 6.35
CA GLU A 166 15.50 21.41 6.44
C GLU A 166 14.57 21.09 7.62
N LEU A 167 14.27 19.81 7.86
CA LEU A 167 13.49 19.37 9.01
C LEU A 167 14.19 19.72 10.33
N ARG A 168 15.51 19.51 10.40
CA ARG A 168 16.31 19.86 11.58
C ARG A 168 16.33 21.38 11.83
N LEU A 169 16.54 22.18 10.78
CA LEU A 169 16.52 23.64 10.89
C LEU A 169 15.17 24.19 11.32
N ALA A 170 14.09 23.52 10.91
CA ALA A 170 12.73 23.88 11.31
C ALA A 170 12.31 23.30 12.67
N GLY A 171 13.18 22.55 13.36
CA GLY A 171 12.87 21.93 14.65
C GLY A 171 11.81 20.83 14.56
N ILE A 172 11.68 20.18 13.41
CA ILE A 172 10.64 19.18 13.13
C ILE A 172 11.20 17.79 13.44
N ALA A 173 10.50 17.05 14.33
CA ALA A 173 10.90 15.73 14.80
C ALA A 173 9.82 14.64 14.63
N THR A 174 8.59 15.00 14.19
CA THR A 174 7.52 14.02 14.01
C THR A 174 7.04 13.95 12.56
N VAL A 175 6.49 12.79 12.19
CA VAL A 175 5.96 12.54 10.83
C VAL A 175 4.83 13.52 10.50
N GLU A 176 3.95 13.82 11.46
CA GLU A 176 2.81 14.72 11.28
C GLU A 176 3.26 16.15 10.98
N GLN A 177 4.23 16.64 11.76
CA GLN A 177 4.83 17.97 11.56
C GLN A 177 5.55 18.05 10.21
N ALA A 178 6.34 17.02 9.88
CA ALA A 178 7.05 16.93 8.61
C ALA A 178 6.09 16.90 7.41
N ASN A 179 5.00 16.16 7.50
CA ASN A 179 3.99 16.12 6.44
C ASN A 179 3.25 17.46 6.27
N ARG A 180 3.02 18.19 7.36
CA ARG A 180 2.51 19.56 7.29
C ARG A 180 3.50 20.47 6.59
N PHE A 181 4.77 20.46 7.00
CA PHE A 181 5.85 21.24 6.40
C PHE A 181 6.03 20.94 4.91
N LEU A 182 5.99 19.66 4.52
CA LEU A 182 6.04 19.24 3.12
C LEU A 182 4.92 19.88 2.30
N ARG A 183 3.67 19.79 2.76
CA ARG A 183 2.50 20.29 2.03
C ARG A 183 2.45 21.82 1.96
N GLU A 184 2.72 22.49 3.06
CA GLU A 184 2.52 23.93 3.17
C GLU A 184 3.69 24.74 2.58
N ARG A 185 4.89 24.17 2.59
CA ARG A 185 6.08 24.92 2.25
C ARG A 185 7.06 24.19 1.31
N TYR A 186 7.58 23.05 1.73
CA TYR A 186 8.77 22.47 1.11
C TYR A 186 8.55 22.00 -0.33
N ILE A 187 7.38 21.43 -0.67
CA ILE A 187 7.05 21.02 -2.05
C ILE A 187 7.07 22.24 -3.00
N ALA A 188 6.52 23.37 -2.57
CA ALA A 188 6.51 24.59 -3.37
C ALA A 188 7.94 25.13 -3.63
N GLU A 189 8.77 25.18 -2.57
CA GLU A 189 10.18 25.59 -2.67
C GLU A 189 11.00 24.63 -3.53
N PHE A 190 10.79 23.32 -3.35
CA PHE A 190 11.44 22.29 -4.17
C PHE A 190 11.08 22.44 -5.65
N ASN A 191 9.80 22.60 -5.93
CA ASN A 191 9.29 22.79 -7.29
C ASN A 191 9.85 24.06 -7.93
N HIS A 192 9.92 25.16 -7.18
CA HIS A 192 10.52 26.42 -7.69
C HIS A 192 11.97 26.21 -8.13
N LYS A 193 12.76 25.44 -7.38
CA LYS A 193 14.19 25.21 -7.64
C LYS A 193 14.47 24.15 -8.71
N PHE A 194 13.65 23.11 -8.82
CA PHE A 194 13.99 21.90 -9.58
C PHE A 194 13.04 21.55 -10.72
N THR A 195 11.92 22.24 -10.86
CA THR A 195 11.03 22.04 -12.00
C THR A 195 11.68 22.58 -13.28
N VAL A 196 11.57 21.80 -14.36
CA VAL A 196 12.03 22.21 -15.69
C VAL A 196 10.82 22.48 -16.58
N LYS A 197 11.01 23.34 -17.61
CA LYS A 197 9.97 23.64 -18.57
C LYS A 197 9.62 22.39 -19.40
N ALA A 198 8.33 22.14 -19.61
CA ALA A 198 7.85 21.12 -20.53
C ALA A 198 8.24 21.46 -21.99
N ALA A 199 8.40 20.43 -22.83
CA ALA A 199 8.73 20.61 -24.24
C ALA A 199 7.58 21.26 -25.03
N GLU A 200 6.35 20.90 -24.68
CA GLU A 200 5.13 21.44 -25.29
C GLU A 200 4.28 22.20 -24.28
N ARG A 201 3.50 23.16 -24.79
CA ARG A 201 2.55 23.94 -23.98
C ARG A 201 1.32 23.09 -23.66
N GLY A 202 0.67 23.37 -22.52
CA GLY A 202 -0.57 22.70 -22.11
C GLY A 202 -0.31 21.59 -21.09
N THR A 203 -1.33 20.76 -20.91
CA THR A 203 -1.33 19.66 -19.95
C THR A 203 -2.17 18.50 -20.48
N ALA A 204 -1.78 17.27 -20.15
CA ALA A 204 -2.53 16.05 -20.42
C ALA A 204 -3.46 15.65 -19.28
N PHE A 205 -3.44 16.39 -18.17
CA PHE A 205 -4.41 16.19 -17.10
C PHE A 205 -5.83 16.48 -17.60
N ARG A 206 -6.75 15.61 -17.26
CA ARG A 206 -8.18 15.80 -17.54
C ARG A 206 -8.94 15.92 -16.24
N ARG A 207 -9.91 16.84 -16.18
CA ARG A 207 -10.78 16.98 -15.01
C ARG A 207 -11.41 15.62 -14.67
N CYS A 208 -11.28 15.22 -13.41
CA CYS A 208 -11.97 14.05 -12.90
C CYS A 208 -13.42 14.42 -12.57
N GLY A 209 -14.36 14.01 -13.42
CA GLY A 209 -15.80 14.22 -13.19
C GLY A 209 -16.45 13.19 -12.27
N ARG A 210 -15.67 12.26 -11.67
CA ARG A 210 -16.19 11.18 -10.84
C ARG A 210 -16.35 11.63 -9.39
N SER A 211 -17.54 11.41 -8.84
CA SER A 211 -17.86 11.64 -7.41
C SER A 211 -17.60 10.41 -6.54
N ASP A 212 -17.28 9.26 -7.13
CA ASP A 212 -17.15 7.97 -6.46
C ASP A 212 -15.69 7.55 -6.17
N LEU A 213 -14.75 8.50 -6.17
CA LEU A 213 -13.33 8.22 -5.90
C LEU A 213 -13.10 7.51 -4.56
N GLY A 214 -13.93 7.76 -3.56
CA GLY A 214 -13.88 7.05 -2.28
C GLY A 214 -14.17 5.55 -2.40
N TRP A 215 -14.98 5.14 -3.36
CA TRP A 215 -15.25 3.73 -3.67
C TRP A 215 -14.14 3.12 -4.50
N ILE A 216 -13.65 3.85 -5.49
CA ILE A 216 -12.56 3.40 -6.36
C ILE A 216 -11.29 3.19 -5.54
N PHE A 217 -10.91 4.15 -4.72
CA PHE A 217 -9.74 4.08 -3.83
C PHE A 217 -10.05 3.45 -2.47
N SER A 218 -10.86 2.39 -2.45
CA SER A 218 -11.05 1.52 -1.30
C SER A 218 -10.35 0.18 -1.51
N ILE A 219 -9.92 -0.48 -0.44
CA ILE A 219 -9.46 -1.87 -0.50
C ILE A 219 -10.70 -2.75 -0.60
N GLN A 220 -10.83 -3.48 -1.70
CA GLN A 220 -12.01 -4.30 -2.00
C GLN A 220 -11.71 -5.78 -1.78
N THR A 221 -12.62 -6.45 -1.09
CA THR A 221 -12.54 -7.89 -0.84
C THR A 221 -13.91 -8.52 -1.00
N GLU A 222 -13.99 -9.59 -1.75
CA GLU A 222 -15.23 -10.36 -1.88
C GLU A 222 -15.39 -11.34 -0.72
N ARG A 223 -16.62 -11.48 -0.23
CA ARG A 223 -17.00 -12.44 0.81
C ARG A 223 -18.36 -13.04 0.50
N VAL A 224 -18.52 -14.31 0.86
CA VAL A 224 -19.82 -14.99 0.82
C VAL A 224 -20.55 -14.73 2.14
N VAL A 225 -21.83 -14.36 2.04
CA VAL A 225 -22.70 -14.11 3.20
C VAL A 225 -23.08 -15.43 3.84
N ALA A 226 -22.97 -15.51 5.16
CA ALA A 226 -23.36 -16.68 5.97
C ALA A 226 -24.88 -16.88 6.02
N LYS A 227 -25.34 -18.03 6.52
CA LYS A 227 -26.77 -18.40 6.58
C LYS A 227 -27.61 -17.46 7.45
N ASP A 228 -27.01 -16.86 8.45
CA ASP A 228 -27.58 -15.89 9.37
C ASP A 228 -27.54 -14.44 8.86
N ASN A 229 -27.22 -14.26 7.57
CA ASN A 229 -27.11 -12.97 6.91
C ASN A 229 -25.99 -12.08 7.48
N THR A 230 -24.90 -12.70 7.98
CA THR A 230 -23.68 -12.01 8.43
C THR A 230 -22.53 -12.20 7.45
N VAL A 231 -21.52 -11.35 7.55
CA VAL A 231 -20.26 -11.46 6.81
C VAL A 231 -19.09 -11.21 7.74
N ALA A 232 -18.04 -12.05 7.62
CA ALA A 232 -16.82 -11.90 8.37
C ALA A 232 -15.89 -10.87 7.74
N ILE A 233 -15.50 -9.86 8.51
CA ILE A 233 -14.50 -8.85 8.15
C ILE A 233 -13.42 -8.88 9.22
N ARG A 234 -12.23 -9.39 8.87
CA ARG A 234 -11.18 -9.72 9.84
C ARG A 234 -11.72 -10.66 10.93
N ASP A 235 -11.61 -10.27 12.19
CA ASP A 235 -12.05 -11.06 13.35
C ASP A 235 -13.45 -10.67 13.85
N GLN A 236 -14.23 -9.94 13.04
CA GLN A 236 -15.55 -9.45 13.40
C GLN A 236 -16.62 -9.94 12.44
N TRP A 237 -17.83 -10.22 12.98
CA TRP A 237 -19.01 -10.55 12.20
C TRP A 237 -19.90 -9.34 12.07
N TRP A 238 -20.26 -9.03 10.84
CA TRP A 238 -21.08 -7.87 10.50
C TRP A 238 -22.43 -8.34 10.03
N GLN A 239 -23.50 -7.89 10.73
CA GLN A 239 -24.86 -8.13 10.32
C GLN A 239 -25.20 -7.23 9.14
N LEU A 240 -25.71 -7.81 8.05
CA LEU A 240 -26.17 -7.03 6.90
C LEU A 240 -27.53 -6.39 7.17
N ASP A 241 -27.73 -5.21 6.60
CA ASP A 241 -28.96 -4.46 6.69
C ASP A 241 -30.11 -5.22 6.01
N LYS A 242 -31.33 -5.13 6.59
CA LYS A 242 -32.54 -5.64 5.95
C LYS A 242 -32.84 -4.86 4.68
N THR A 243 -33.07 -5.57 3.58
CA THR A 243 -33.41 -4.95 2.31
C THR A 243 -34.89 -5.18 1.96
N ARG A 244 -35.54 -4.20 1.32
CA ARG A 244 -36.94 -4.33 0.88
C ARG A 244 -37.12 -5.26 -0.31
N TRP A 245 -36.06 -5.45 -1.11
CA TRP A 245 -36.11 -6.20 -2.36
C TRP A 245 -35.65 -7.67 -2.20
N ARG A 246 -35.06 -8.04 -1.07
CA ARG A 246 -34.63 -9.41 -0.79
C ARG A 246 -34.59 -9.69 0.70
N HIS A 247 -35.19 -10.81 1.14
CA HIS A 247 -35.26 -11.16 2.57
C HIS A 247 -33.90 -11.56 3.16
N THR A 248 -33.04 -12.23 2.36
CA THR A 248 -31.72 -12.66 2.81
C THR A 248 -30.71 -12.61 1.66
N LEU A 249 -29.49 -12.31 1.99
CA LEU A 249 -28.34 -12.40 1.09
C LEU A 249 -27.49 -13.66 1.34
N ALA A 250 -27.94 -14.59 2.19
CA ALA A 250 -27.25 -15.83 2.49
C ALA A 250 -26.79 -16.56 1.20
N GLY A 251 -25.53 -16.99 1.17
CA GLY A 251 -24.92 -17.63 0.02
C GLY A 251 -24.56 -16.70 -1.16
N GLN A 252 -24.89 -15.41 -1.08
CA GLN A 252 -24.49 -14.43 -2.09
C GLN A 252 -23.10 -13.87 -1.82
N THR A 253 -22.40 -13.45 -2.86
CA THR A 253 -21.12 -12.75 -2.76
C THR A 253 -21.36 -11.25 -2.64
N VAL A 254 -20.80 -10.64 -1.61
CA VAL A 254 -20.78 -9.19 -1.38
C VAL A 254 -19.37 -8.66 -1.48
N THR A 255 -19.22 -7.39 -1.86
CA THR A 255 -17.93 -6.70 -1.89
C THR A 255 -17.82 -5.81 -0.66
N ILE A 256 -16.77 -6.04 0.14
CA ILE A 256 -16.39 -5.21 1.27
C ILE A 256 -15.47 -4.13 0.77
N HIS A 257 -15.77 -2.88 1.06
CA HIS A 257 -14.96 -1.71 0.77
C HIS A 257 -14.40 -1.14 2.08
N GLN A 258 -13.09 -1.28 2.29
CA GLN A 258 -12.38 -0.60 3.37
C GLN A 258 -11.87 0.74 2.80
N HIS A 259 -12.52 1.83 3.19
CA HIS A 259 -12.21 3.17 2.72
C HIS A 259 -10.93 3.73 3.37
N LEU A 260 -10.38 4.80 2.78
CA LEU A 260 -9.14 5.44 3.27
C LEU A 260 -9.34 6.22 4.58
N ASP A 261 -10.57 6.52 4.94
CA ASP A 261 -11.00 7.21 6.18
C ASP A 261 -11.36 6.25 7.32
N ASP A 262 -10.95 4.97 7.22
CA ASP A 262 -11.23 3.90 8.18
C ASP A 262 -12.71 3.51 8.29
N THR A 263 -13.55 3.95 7.34
CA THR A 263 -14.90 3.43 7.23
C THR A 263 -14.93 2.16 6.40
N VAL A 264 -15.94 1.32 6.66
CA VAL A 264 -16.21 0.09 5.92
C VAL A 264 -17.62 0.17 5.35
N SER A 265 -17.76 -0.21 4.09
CA SER A 265 -19.04 -0.36 3.44
C SER A 265 -19.14 -1.74 2.80
N ILE A 266 -20.32 -2.35 2.85
CA ILE A 266 -20.58 -3.65 2.24
C ILE A 266 -21.57 -3.43 1.09
N ARG A 267 -21.24 -3.94 -0.11
CA ARG A 267 -22.10 -3.80 -1.29
C ARG A 267 -22.51 -5.15 -1.84
N TYR A 268 -23.77 -5.22 -2.27
CA TYR A 268 -24.28 -6.26 -3.15
C TYR A 268 -24.75 -5.61 -4.46
N GLY A 269 -23.98 -5.80 -5.52
CA GLY A 269 -24.18 -5.06 -6.75
C GLY A 269 -24.14 -3.53 -6.52
N PRO A 270 -25.17 -2.78 -6.96
CA PRO A 270 -25.24 -1.33 -6.75
C PRO A 270 -25.66 -0.93 -5.32
N HIS A 271 -26.17 -1.87 -4.52
CA HIS A 271 -26.77 -1.58 -3.22
C HIS A 271 -25.75 -1.64 -2.09
N VAL A 272 -25.79 -0.65 -1.20
CA VAL A 272 -25.06 -0.69 0.08
C VAL A 272 -25.95 -1.43 1.08
N VAL A 273 -25.42 -2.50 1.66
CA VAL A 273 -26.12 -3.41 2.57
C VAL A 273 -25.47 -3.48 3.96
N GLY A 274 -24.58 -2.57 4.26
CA GLY A 274 -23.94 -2.41 5.55
C GLY A 274 -22.90 -1.30 5.54
N ARG A 275 -22.76 -0.58 6.66
CA ARG A 275 -21.77 0.47 6.89
C ARG A 275 -21.29 0.47 8.33
N GLY A 276 -20.03 0.89 8.57
CA GLY A 276 -19.48 1.04 9.91
C GLY A 276 -18.07 1.59 9.88
N LYS A 277 -17.43 1.65 11.05
CA LYS A 277 -16.02 2.03 11.17
C LYS A 277 -15.16 0.79 11.45
N ASP A 278 -13.99 0.70 10.81
CA ASP A 278 -13.03 -0.36 11.05
C ASP A 278 -12.48 -0.23 12.49
N GLY A 279 -12.68 -1.26 13.33
CA GLY A 279 -12.23 -1.27 14.72
C GLY A 279 -13.13 -0.60 15.76
N ALA A 280 -14.22 0.06 15.38
CA ALA A 280 -15.24 0.56 16.29
C ALA A 280 -16.55 -0.15 16.02
N VAL A 281 -16.88 -1.13 16.86
CA VAL A 281 -18.24 -1.66 16.92
C VAL A 281 -19.08 -0.63 17.68
N GLU A 282 -19.64 0.35 16.97
CA GLU A 282 -20.85 0.98 17.48
C GLU A 282 -21.95 -0.08 17.41
N ASN A 283 -22.15 -0.73 18.55
CA ASN A 283 -23.18 -1.72 18.82
C ASN A 283 -24.57 -1.11 18.61
N GLN A 284 -25.15 -1.29 17.43
CA GLN A 284 -26.59 -1.30 17.35
C GLN A 284 -27.17 -2.68 16.99
N ASN A 285 -26.33 -3.68 16.64
CA ASN A 285 -26.78 -5.05 16.38
C ASN A 285 -25.68 -6.10 16.62
N GLN A 286 -25.07 -6.15 17.81
CA GLN A 286 -24.30 -7.34 18.20
C GLN A 286 -25.26 -8.46 18.58
N VAL A 287 -25.36 -9.48 17.75
CA VAL A 287 -25.87 -10.78 18.18
C VAL A 287 -24.71 -11.51 18.86
N SER A 288 -24.71 -11.56 20.19
CA SER A 288 -23.86 -12.45 20.96
C SER A 288 -24.06 -13.89 20.50
N PRO A 289 -23.01 -14.71 20.43
CA PRO A 289 -23.20 -16.13 20.17
C PRO A 289 -24.08 -16.69 21.29
N ARG A 290 -25.27 -17.18 20.93
CA ARG A 290 -26.15 -17.90 21.86
C ARG A 290 -25.38 -19.10 22.38
N SER A 291 -25.14 -19.10 23.69
CA SER A 291 -24.77 -20.27 24.47
C SER A 291 -25.80 -21.36 24.18
N LEU A 292 -25.36 -22.46 23.65
CA LEU A 292 -26.15 -23.70 23.59
C LEU A 292 -26.28 -24.19 25.03
N GLU A 293 -27.27 -23.75 25.76
CA GLU A 293 -27.78 -24.42 26.93
C GLU A 293 -28.49 -25.70 26.47
N ILE A 294 -27.79 -26.80 26.67
CA ILE A 294 -28.39 -28.13 26.60
C ILE A 294 -29.25 -28.25 27.87
N ALA A 295 -30.56 -28.18 27.72
CA ALA A 295 -31.52 -28.56 28.76
C ALA A 295 -31.36 -30.07 29.02
N SER A 296 -30.72 -30.43 30.12
CA SER A 296 -30.85 -31.76 30.73
C SER A 296 -31.86 -31.66 31.87
N GLY A 297 -33.00 -32.27 31.65
CA GLY A 297 -34.05 -32.40 32.64
C GLY A 297 -33.68 -33.23 33.86
N ASP A 298 -34.29 -32.85 34.94
CA ASP A 298 -34.22 -33.44 36.28
C ASP A 298 -34.47 -34.94 36.32
N SER A 299 -33.66 -35.66 37.09
CA SER A 299 -34.16 -36.69 37.98
C SER A 299 -33.25 -36.89 39.18
N HIS A 300 -33.79 -36.62 40.35
CA HIS A 300 -33.24 -36.95 41.66
C HIS A 300 -32.77 -38.39 41.77
N PHE A 301 -31.62 -38.67 42.40
CA PHE A 301 -31.51 -39.62 43.50
C PHE A 301 -30.27 -39.34 44.37
N SER A 302 -30.47 -39.41 45.66
CA SER A 302 -29.60 -39.23 46.82
C SER A 302 -28.67 -40.45 47.03
N THR A 303 -27.45 -40.31 47.50
CA THR A 303 -26.82 -40.72 48.76
C THR A 303 -25.32 -40.91 48.66
N ALA A 304 -24.65 -40.19 49.55
CA ALA A 304 -23.56 -40.56 50.46
C ALA A 304 -22.21 -41.18 50.00
N SER A 305 -21.20 -40.42 50.40
CA SER A 305 -19.94 -40.81 51.11
C SER A 305 -18.78 -41.56 50.42
N THR A 306 -17.65 -40.98 50.55
CA THR A 306 -16.36 -41.30 51.15
C THR A 306 -15.14 -41.49 50.25
N THR A 307 -14.14 -40.70 50.61
CA THR A 307 -12.66 -40.91 50.56
C THR A 307 -11.86 -40.93 49.25
N ASN A 308 -10.98 -39.93 49.20
CA ASN A 308 -9.66 -39.88 48.57
C ASN A 308 -8.69 -40.99 49.09
N PRO A 309 -7.48 -41.34 48.60
CA PRO A 309 -6.59 -40.57 47.73
C PRO A 309 -5.67 -41.40 46.77
N LEU A 310 -4.72 -40.70 46.13
CA LEU A 310 -3.39 -41.11 45.65
C LEU A 310 -3.16 -41.35 44.14
N SER A 311 -2.33 -40.44 43.59
CA SER A 311 -1.49 -40.58 42.39
C SER A 311 -0.54 -41.78 42.43
N PRO A 312 0.17 -42.22 41.36
CA PRO A 312 1.07 -41.40 40.57
C PRO A 312 1.23 -41.77 39.05
N LYS A 313 1.91 -40.88 38.32
CA LYS A 313 2.59 -41.16 37.04
C LYS A 313 3.64 -42.26 37.16
N PRO A 314 4.19 -42.97 36.11
CA PRO A 314 4.89 -42.33 35.00
C PRO A 314 5.06 -43.14 33.67
N LYS A 315 5.77 -42.48 32.73
CA LYS A 315 6.79 -42.95 31.77
C LYS A 315 6.43 -43.36 30.35
N ALA A 316 7.13 -42.68 29.50
CA ALA A 316 7.41 -42.84 28.07
C ALA A 316 8.02 -44.20 27.68
N LYS A 317 7.84 -44.60 26.42
CA LYS A 317 8.91 -45.17 25.57
C LYS A 317 8.55 -45.07 24.07
N ARG A 318 9.56 -44.71 23.37
CA ARG A 318 9.99 -44.71 21.97
C ARG A 318 9.87 -46.07 21.25
N VAL A 319 10.10 -45.93 19.90
CA VAL A 319 10.57 -46.92 18.88
C VAL A 319 9.41 -47.54 18.08
N ALA A 320 9.33 -47.44 16.79
CA ALA A 320 10.34 -47.40 15.72
C ALA A 320 9.90 -46.44 14.60
#